data_1e9ba5ef4654448fed232399557e415d
#
_entry.id   1e9ba5ef4654448fed232399557e415d
#
_cell.length_a   1.000
_cell.length_b   1.000
_cell.length_c   1.000
_cell.angle_alpha   90.00
_cell.angle_beta   90.00
_cell.angle_gamma   90.00
#
_symmetry.space_group_name_H-M   'P 1'
#
loop_
_entity.id
_entity.type
_entity.pdbx_description
1 polymer ?
#
loop_
_entity_poly.entity_id
_entity_poly.type
_entity_poly.pdbx_seq_one_letter_code
_entity_poly.pdbx_strand_id
1 'polypeptide(L)'
;MSLSALLNQLVELTGNISNAYTIALYKVDADKETLVLRHHISLSLNFDIDAKVKFGEGPIGNVAKSKKLFLVENFEKNPTKICIYKKNENLKSFLAIPVISNDLEGVLIIDSKESYSFPAKQQKIITGLANQMAWQLNQEKQYSKKDTPPQS
;
A
#
# COMPACT_ATOMS: atom_id res chain seq x y z
N MET A 1 -17.40 16.06 1.62
CA MET A 1 -16.54 14.90 1.98
C MET A 1 -15.09 15.35 2.05
N SER A 2 -14.36 14.95 3.09
CA SER A 2 -12.96 15.32 3.24
C SER A 2 -12.06 14.53 2.28
N LEU A 3 -10.85 15.06 2.03
CA LEU A 3 -9.85 14.35 1.24
C LEU A 3 -9.51 12.99 1.87
N SER A 4 -9.45 12.94 3.20
CA SER A 4 -9.18 11.70 3.93
C SER A 4 -10.26 10.64 3.67
N ALA A 5 -11.53 11.05 3.70
CA ALA A 5 -12.65 10.13 3.43
C ALA A 5 -12.63 9.64 1.97
N LEU A 6 -12.29 10.51 1.02
CA LEU A 6 -12.15 10.12 -0.39
C LEU A 6 -11.03 9.10 -0.59
N LEU A 7 -9.89 9.32 0.05
CA LEU A 7 -8.76 8.39 -0.03
C LEU A 7 -9.13 7.03 0.56
N ASN A 8 -9.78 7.01 1.71
CA ASN A 8 -10.23 5.77 2.35
C ASN A 8 -11.20 5.01 1.43
N GLN A 9 -12.16 5.70 0.82
CA GLN A 9 -13.10 5.07 -0.13
C GLN A 9 -12.37 4.49 -1.34
N LEU A 10 -11.36 5.18 -1.84
CA LEU A 10 -10.58 4.71 -2.99
C LEU A 10 -9.83 3.42 -2.66
N VAL A 11 -9.23 3.35 -1.47
CA VAL A 11 -8.56 2.13 -0.99
C VAL A 11 -9.58 0.99 -0.86
N GLU A 12 -10.73 1.26 -0.25
CA GLU A 12 -11.79 0.27 -0.06
C GLU A 12 -12.33 -0.25 -1.39
N LEU A 13 -12.58 0.64 -2.35
CA LEU A 13 -13.03 0.26 -3.69
C LEU A 13 -12.00 -0.64 -4.38
N THR A 14 -10.73 -0.26 -4.30
CA THR A 14 -9.65 -1.04 -4.90
C THR A 14 -9.58 -2.45 -4.31
N GLY A 15 -9.73 -2.56 -2.99
CA GLY A 15 -9.78 -3.85 -2.31
C GLY A 15 -10.95 -4.71 -2.77
N ASN A 16 -12.13 -4.09 -2.93
CA ASN A 16 -13.35 -4.81 -3.34
C ASN A 16 -13.23 -5.34 -4.77
N ILE A 17 -12.76 -4.52 -5.71
CA ILE A 17 -12.64 -4.96 -7.12
C ILE A 17 -11.52 -5.97 -7.33
N SER A 18 -10.54 -6.02 -6.45
CA SER A 18 -9.43 -6.98 -6.52
C SER A 18 -9.67 -8.23 -5.65
N ASN A 19 -10.79 -8.31 -4.96
CA ASN A 19 -11.13 -9.41 -4.05
C ASN A 19 -10.01 -9.66 -3.04
N ALA A 20 -9.51 -8.60 -2.43
CA ALA A 20 -8.38 -8.64 -1.53
C ALA A 20 -8.73 -9.34 -0.21
N TYR A 21 -7.82 -10.17 0.30
CA TYR A 21 -7.85 -10.62 1.69
C TYR A 21 -7.43 -9.46 2.60
N THR A 22 -6.35 -8.77 2.23
CA THR A 22 -5.93 -7.51 2.84
C THR A 22 -5.57 -6.53 1.73
N ILE A 23 -6.00 -5.28 1.90
CA ILE A 23 -5.47 -4.14 1.17
C ILE A 23 -5.00 -3.12 2.19
N ALA A 24 -3.81 -2.58 1.99
CA ALA A 24 -3.24 -1.58 2.87
C ALA A 24 -2.47 -0.54 2.09
N LEU A 25 -2.72 0.71 2.40
CA LEU A 25 -1.96 1.83 1.86
C LEU A 25 -1.02 2.34 2.95
N TYR A 26 0.27 2.23 2.67
CA TYR A 26 1.32 2.79 3.51
C TYR A 26 1.76 4.11 2.89
N LYS A 27 1.90 5.13 3.71
CA LYS A 27 2.42 6.42 3.25
C LYS A 27 3.87 6.61 3.70
N VAL A 28 4.61 7.41 2.96
CA VAL A 28 5.96 7.81 3.34
C VAL A 28 5.87 8.74 4.54
N ASP A 29 6.61 8.41 5.60
CA ASP A 29 6.66 9.23 6.81
C ASP A 29 7.52 10.48 6.60
N ALA A 30 7.47 11.40 7.55
CA ALA A 30 8.19 12.67 7.50
C ALA A 30 9.71 12.49 7.37
N ASP A 31 10.27 11.38 7.88
CA ASP A 31 11.70 11.07 7.75
C ASP A 31 12.12 10.68 6.34
N LYS A 32 11.17 10.39 5.43
CA LYS A 32 11.38 9.94 4.04
C LYS A 32 12.14 8.62 3.92
N GLU A 33 12.18 7.84 4.99
CA GLU A 33 12.88 6.55 5.06
C GLU A 33 12.01 5.43 5.59
N THR A 34 10.78 5.75 6.04
CA THR A 34 9.87 4.80 6.67
C THR A 34 8.50 4.91 6.07
N LEU A 35 7.82 3.76 5.93
CA LEU A 35 6.42 3.68 5.54
C LEU A 35 5.58 3.45 6.79
N VAL A 36 4.50 4.20 6.92
CA VAL A 36 3.53 4.05 8.02
C VAL A 36 2.15 3.80 7.45
N LEU A 37 1.35 3.02 8.16
CA LEU A 37 0.00 2.65 7.71
C LEU A 37 -0.88 3.89 7.63
N ARG A 38 -1.51 4.12 6.48
CA ARG A 38 -2.46 5.22 6.27
C ARG A 38 -3.90 4.75 6.33
N HIS A 39 -4.21 3.63 5.67
CA HIS A 39 -5.54 3.02 5.69
C HIS A 39 -5.43 1.56 5.27
N HIS A 40 -6.31 0.72 5.82
CA HIS A 40 -6.33 -0.70 5.46
C HIS A 40 -7.72 -1.29 5.67
N ILE A 41 -7.95 -2.39 4.97
CA ILE A 41 -9.05 -3.31 5.24
C ILE A 41 -8.47 -4.71 5.18
N SER A 42 -8.69 -5.51 6.20
CA SER A 42 -8.20 -6.88 6.25
C SER A 42 -9.26 -7.82 6.81
N LEU A 43 -9.34 -9.00 6.23
CA LEU A 43 -10.13 -10.10 6.78
C LEU A 43 -9.35 -10.86 7.86
N SER A 44 -8.06 -10.54 8.05
CA SER A 44 -7.22 -11.17 9.07
C SER A 44 -7.36 -10.47 10.41
N LEU A 45 -7.43 -11.26 11.48
CA LEU A 45 -7.31 -10.77 12.85
C LEU A 45 -5.84 -10.57 13.25
N ASN A 46 -4.91 -10.97 12.41
CA ASN A 46 -3.47 -10.93 12.70
C ASN A 46 -2.76 -9.78 11.98
N PHE A 47 -3.48 -8.92 11.26
CA PHE A 47 -2.87 -7.76 10.60
C PHE A 47 -2.30 -6.82 11.66
N ASP A 48 -1.04 -6.44 11.49
CA ASP A 48 -0.33 -5.60 12.46
C ASP A 48 -0.47 -4.12 12.07
N ILE A 49 -1.39 -3.43 12.72
CA ILE A 49 -1.67 -2.00 12.45
C ILE A 49 -0.53 -1.09 12.91
N ASP A 50 0.36 -1.58 13.75
CA ASP A 50 1.48 -0.80 14.29
C ASP A 50 2.77 -1.04 13.51
N ALA A 51 2.79 -1.98 12.57
CA ALA A 51 3.98 -2.28 11.80
C ALA A 51 4.38 -1.09 10.94
N LYS A 52 5.66 -0.74 11.02
CA LYS A 52 6.30 0.25 10.16
C LYS A 52 7.31 -0.48 9.28
N VAL A 53 7.50 0.01 8.07
CA VAL A 53 8.40 -0.62 7.11
C VAL A 53 9.46 0.38 6.71
N LYS A 54 10.73 0.05 6.97
CA LYS A 54 11.84 0.88 6.50
C LYS A 54 12.08 0.64 5.02
N PHE A 55 12.47 1.68 4.30
CA PHE A 55 12.88 1.55 2.91
C PHE A 55 14.03 0.53 2.81
N GLY A 56 13.89 -0.42 1.90
CA GLY A 56 14.86 -1.48 1.72
C GLY A 56 14.64 -2.73 2.58
N GLU A 57 13.73 -2.70 3.55
CA GLU A 57 13.40 -3.86 4.37
C GLU A 57 12.29 -4.70 3.73
N GLY A 58 12.61 -5.94 3.40
CA GLY A 58 11.64 -6.88 2.83
C GLY A 58 11.05 -6.42 1.51
N PRO A 59 10.04 -7.14 0.99
CA PRO A 59 9.44 -6.81 -0.31
C PRO A 59 8.83 -5.42 -0.36
N ILE A 60 8.11 -5.01 0.69
CA ILE A 60 7.41 -3.72 0.73
C ILE A 60 8.42 -2.57 0.77
N GLY A 61 9.43 -2.68 1.63
CA GLY A 61 10.50 -1.68 1.73
C GLY A 61 11.32 -1.58 0.44
N ASN A 62 11.51 -2.69 -0.25
CA ASN A 62 12.20 -2.71 -1.53
C ASN A 62 11.39 -2.01 -2.63
N VAL A 63 10.06 -2.11 -2.62
CA VAL A 63 9.21 -1.36 -3.54
C VAL A 63 9.36 0.13 -3.31
N ALA A 64 9.40 0.57 -2.05
CA ALA A 64 9.62 1.98 -1.72
C ALA A 64 10.97 2.47 -2.25
N LYS A 65 12.01 1.67 -2.08
CA LYS A 65 13.37 2.04 -2.47
C LYS A 65 13.57 2.00 -3.99
N SER A 66 13.12 0.93 -4.66
CA SER A 66 13.32 0.72 -6.09
C SER A 66 12.30 1.46 -6.96
N LYS A 67 11.13 1.78 -6.40
CA LYS A 67 10.00 2.36 -7.12
C LYS A 67 9.48 1.43 -8.21
N LYS A 68 9.65 0.11 -8.03
CA LYS A 68 9.18 -0.92 -8.96
C LYS A 68 8.17 -1.81 -8.28
N LEU A 69 7.15 -2.21 -9.03
CA LEU A 69 6.13 -3.16 -8.62
C LEU A 69 6.77 -4.50 -8.22
N PHE A 70 6.22 -5.13 -7.18
CA PHE A 70 6.60 -6.47 -6.74
C PHE A 70 5.39 -7.38 -6.75
N LEU A 71 5.52 -8.57 -7.36
CA LEU A 71 4.43 -9.51 -7.52
C LEU A 71 4.87 -10.91 -7.11
N VAL A 72 4.06 -11.57 -6.29
CA VAL A 72 4.15 -13.02 -6.05
C VAL A 72 2.84 -13.63 -6.55
N GLU A 73 2.91 -14.37 -7.64
CA GLU A 73 1.73 -15.01 -8.24
C GLU A 73 1.31 -16.27 -7.47
N ASN A 74 2.27 -16.95 -6.88
CA ASN A 74 2.04 -18.21 -6.17
C ASN A 74 3.12 -18.39 -5.10
N PHE A 75 2.73 -18.28 -3.82
CA PHE A 75 3.67 -18.43 -2.70
C PHE A 75 4.25 -19.84 -2.60
N GLU A 76 3.56 -20.86 -3.08
CA GLU A 76 4.09 -22.23 -3.06
C GLU A 76 5.31 -22.36 -3.98
N LYS A 77 5.28 -21.69 -5.13
CA LYS A 77 6.39 -21.68 -6.10
C LYS A 77 7.46 -20.66 -5.76
N ASN A 78 7.08 -19.58 -5.06
CA ASN A 78 7.97 -18.47 -4.76
C ASN A 78 7.74 -18.00 -3.33
N PRO A 79 8.21 -18.77 -2.33
CA PRO A 79 8.01 -18.41 -0.93
C PRO A 79 8.64 -17.05 -0.62
N THR A 80 7.86 -16.18 -0.03
CA THR A 80 8.28 -14.82 0.30
C THR A 80 7.74 -14.47 1.68
N LYS A 81 8.57 -13.87 2.52
CA LYS A 81 8.15 -13.43 3.84
C LYS A 81 7.60 -12.01 3.78
N ILE A 82 6.36 -11.85 4.24
CA ILE A 82 5.67 -10.57 4.32
C ILE A 82 5.48 -10.23 5.80
N CYS A 83 6.02 -9.09 6.24
CA CYS A 83 6.09 -8.73 7.66
C CYS A 83 5.01 -7.74 8.10
N ILE A 84 3.77 -7.93 7.63
CA ILE A 84 2.62 -7.10 8.02
C ILE A 84 1.60 -7.83 8.88
N TYR A 85 1.88 -9.08 9.18
CA TYR A 85 1.02 -9.92 10.02
C TYR A 85 1.79 -10.40 11.24
N LYS A 86 1.08 -10.50 12.36
CA LYS A 86 1.65 -11.02 13.62
C LYS A 86 1.86 -12.54 13.58
N LYS A 87 1.13 -13.24 12.70
CA LYS A 87 1.21 -14.69 12.48
C LYS A 87 1.13 -14.98 11.00
N ASN A 88 1.63 -16.14 10.57
CA ASN A 88 1.54 -16.57 9.19
C ASN A 88 0.07 -16.72 8.75
N GLU A 89 -0.27 -16.10 7.63
CA GLU A 89 -1.65 -16.07 7.09
C GLU A 89 -1.86 -16.99 5.91
N ASN A 90 -0.88 -17.77 5.49
CA ASN A 90 -1.01 -18.66 4.32
C ASN A 90 -1.53 -17.95 3.08
N LEU A 91 -0.90 -16.84 2.74
CA LEU A 91 -1.23 -16.10 1.52
C LEU A 91 -0.89 -16.93 0.29
N LYS A 92 -1.65 -16.74 -0.78
CA LYS A 92 -1.41 -17.42 -2.05
C LYS A 92 -0.82 -16.50 -3.11
N SER A 93 -1.18 -15.22 -3.10
CA SER A 93 -0.59 -14.22 -4.00
C SER A 93 -0.48 -12.86 -3.30
N PHE A 94 0.41 -12.00 -3.81
CA PHE A 94 0.72 -10.72 -3.21
C PHE A 94 1.18 -9.73 -4.27
N LEU A 95 0.70 -8.51 -4.18
CA LEU A 95 1.06 -7.43 -5.08
C LEU A 95 1.41 -6.18 -4.25
N ALA A 96 2.56 -5.59 -4.52
CA ALA A 96 2.95 -4.31 -3.93
C ALA A 96 3.27 -3.33 -5.05
N ILE A 97 2.63 -2.17 -5.02
CA ILE A 97 2.71 -1.15 -6.06
C ILE A 97 3.25 0.14 -5.45
N PRO A 98 4.28 0.76 -6.05
CA PRO A 98 4.71 2.07 -5.59
C PRO A 98 3.66 3.12 -5.97
N VAL A 99 3.33 3.99 -5.01
CA VAL A 99 2.34 5.04 -5.17
C VAL A 99 3.12 6.34 -5.39
N ILE A 100 3.18 6.78 -6.65
CA ILE A 100 4.07 7.85 -7.08
C ILE A 100 3.28 8.99 -7.72
N SER A 101 3.51 10.22 -7.24
CA SER A 101 3.14 11.46 -7.94
C SER A 101 4.42 12.06 -8.53
N ASN A 102 4.88 13.21 -8.08
CA ASN A 102 6.22 13.71 -8.42
C ASN A 102 7.31 12.91 -7.70
N ASP A 103 7.03 12.50 -6.46
CA ASP A 103 7.88 11.65 -5.64
C ASP A 103 7.10 10.42 -5.19
N LEU A 104 7.79 9.49 -4.52
CA LEU A 104 7.14 8.38 -3.86
C LEU A 104 6.27 8.92 -2.72
N GLU A 105 4.98 8.63 -2.78
CA GLU A 105 4.02 9.00 -1.74
C GLU A 105 3.73 7.84 -0.78
N GLY A 106 3.88 6.61 -1.26
CA GLY A 106 3.62 5.43 -0.46
C GLY A 106 3.77 4.14 -1.23
N VAL A 107 3.27 3.07 -0.64
CA VAL A 107 3.19 1.74 -1.27
C VAL A 107 1.81 1.16 -0.97
N LEU A 108 1.14 0.69 -2.01
CA LEU A 108 -0.13 -0.02 -1.88
C LEU A 108 0.15 -1.52 -1.92
N ILE A 109 -0.32 -2.26 -0.91
CA ILE A 109 -0.22 -3.72 -0.92
C ILE A 109 -1.60 -4.35 -0.99
N ILE A 110 -1.69 -5.43 -1.74
CA ILE A 110 -2.91 -6.24 -1.85
C ILE A 110 -2.47 -7.70 -1.81
N ASP A 111 -3.13 -8.50 -1.00
CA ASP A 111 -2.87 -9.94 -0.99
C ASP A 111 -4.15 -10.73 -1.20
N SER A 112 -4.00 -12.03 -1.42
CA SER A 112 -5.11 -12.91 -1.71
C SER A 112 -4.85 -14.31 -1.17
N LYS A 113 -5.93 -15.01 -0.82
CA LYS A 113 -5.91 -16.43 -0.46
C LYS A 113 -5.98 -17.32 -1.69
N GLU A 114 -5.99 -16.74 -2.88
CA GLU A 114 -5.97 -17.45 -4.15
C GLU A 114 -4.70 -17.14 -4.93
N SER A 115 -4.15 -18.13 -5.62
CA SER A 115 -3.00 -17.94 -6.51
C SER A 115 -3.43 -17.20 -7.79
N TYR A 116 -2.49 -16.51 -8.41
CA TYR A 116 -2.68 -15.84 -9.69
C TYR A 116 -3.83 -14.81 -9.70
N SER A 117 -4.04 -14.12 -8.55
CA SER A 117 -5.12 -13.14 -8.41
C SER A 117 -4.85 -11.82 -9.14
N PHE A 118 -3.62 -11.59 -9.59
CA PHE A 118 -3.20 -10.31 -10.16
C PHE A 118 -2.64 -10.46 -11.58
N PRO A 119 -3.49 -10.87 -12.58
CA PRO A 119 -3.04 -10.89 -13.97
C PRO A 119 -2.76 -9.47 -14.49
N ALA A 120 -2.09 -9.37 -15.63
CA ALA A 120 -1.62 -8.10 -16.18
C ALA A 120 -2.72 -7.04 -16.28
N LYS A 121 -3.93 -7.42 -16.69
CA LYS A 121 -5.07 -6.50 -16.78
C LYS A 121 -5.44 -5.92 -15.42
N GLN A 122 -5.47 -6.79 -14.39
CA GLN A 122 -5.77 -6.40 -13.02
C GLN A 122 -4.69 -5.46 -12.48
N GLN A 123 -3.43 -5.77 -12.72
CA GLN A 123 -2.31 -4.91 -12.33
C GLN A 123 -2.44 -3.51 -12.92
N LYS A 124 -2.84 -3.42 -14.20
CA LYS A 124 -3.02 -2.14 -14.88
C LYS A 124 -4.11 -1.30 -14.23
N ILE A 125 -5.25 -1.92 -13.92
CA ILE A 125 -6.37 -1.25 -13.26
C ILE A 125 -5.94 -0.74 -11.88
N ILE A 126 -5.29 -1.60 -11.10
CA ILE A 126 -4.85 -1.25 -9.74
C ILE A 126 -3.80 -0.13 -9.79
N THR A 127 -2.89 -0.18 -10.76
CA THR A 127 -1.88 0.89 -10.93
C THR A 127 -2.54 2.24 -11.21
N GLY A 128 -3.58 2.25 -12.04
CA GLY A 128 -4.35 3.47 -12.30
C GLY A 128 -4.99 4.03 -11.02
N LEU A 129 -5.56 3.15 -10.19
CA LEU A 129 -6.12 3.55 -8.91
C LEU A 129 -5.05 4.04 -7.93
N ALA A 130 -3.89 3.38 -7.92
CA ALA A 130 -2.75 3.80 -7.09
C ALA A 130 -2.26 5.20 -7.49
N ASN A 131 -2.30 5.54 -8.76
CA ASN A 131 -1.93 6.88 -9.22
C ASN A 131 -2.89 7.94 -8.66
N GLN A 132 -4.18 7.63 -8.54
CA GLN A 132 -5.15 8.52 -7.89
C GLN A 132 -4.87 8.64 -6.39
N MET A 133 -4.48 7.57 -5.75
CA MET A 133 -4.07 7.60 -4.34
C MET A 133 -2.85 8.49 -4.14
N ALA A 134 -1.89 8.42 -5.06
CA ALA A 134 -0.69 9.27 -5.03
C ALA A 134 -1.06 10.75 -5.05
N TRP A 135 -1.97 11.13 -5.94
CA TRP A 135 -2.44 12.51 -6.03
C TRP A 135 -3.08 12.96 -4.71
N GLN A 136 -3.94 12.12 -4.14
CA GLN A 136 -4.63 12.45 -2.88
C GLN A 136 -3.66 12.53 -1.70
N LEU A 137 -2.68 11.63 -1.60
CA LEU A 137 -1.65 11.71 -0.57
C LEU A 137 -0.83 13.00 -0.69
N ASN A 138 -0.50 13.39 -1.93
CA ASN A 138 0.21 14.64 -2.18
C ASN A 138 -0.63 15.85 -1.72
N GLN A 139 -1.93 15.84 -2.03
CA GLN A 139 -2.85 16.90 -1.58
C GLN A 139 -2.92 16.98 -0.06
N GLU A 140 -2.96 15.85 0.63
CA GLU A 140 -2.95 15.84 2.11
C GLU A 140 -1.69 16.53 2.66
N LYS A 141 -0.52 16.25 2.06
CA LYS A 141 0.74 16.91 2.46
C LYS A 141 0.68 18.42 2.25
N GLN A 142 0.15 18.88 1.12
CA GLN A 142 0.04 20.30 0.82
C GLN A 142 -0.92 20.99 1.80
N TYR A 143 -2.03 20.34 2.14
CA TYR A 143 -2.97 20.86 3.13
C TYR A 143 -2.33 20.99 4.51
N SER A 144 -1.60 19.99 4.97
CA SER A 144 -0.89 20.04 6.24
C SER A 144 0.10 21.20 6.31
N LYS A 145 0.82 21.45 5.21
CA LYS A 145 1.77 22.58 5.13
C LYS A 145 1.07 23.93 5.19
N LYS A 146 -0.11 24.06 4.54
CA LYS A 146 -0.89 25.30 4.54
C LYS A 146 -1.50 25.61 5.89
N ASP A 147 -1.89 24.58 6.64
CA ASP A 147 -2.51 24.70 7.96
C ASP A 147 -1.47 24.92 9.07
N THR A 148 -0.18 24.77 8.76
CA THR A 148 0.87 25.05 9.72
C THR A 148 0.97 26.55 9.93
N PRO A 149 0.77 27.07 11.17
CA PRO A 149 0.88 28.50 11.40
C PRO A 149 2.28 29.00 11.03
N PRO A 150 2.37 30.20 10.44
CA PRO A 150 3.69 30.75 10.14
C PRO A 150 4.48 30.91 11.44
N GLN A 151 5.69 30.40 11.43
CA GLN A 151 6.61 30.63 12.55
C GLN A 151 7.09 32.06 12.50
N SER A 152 6.70 32.81 13.48
CA SER A 152 7.18 34.17 13.65
C SER A 152 8.56 34.18 14.30
#